data_8ec33c76f7970ba91dd3865eb1d75388
#
_entry.id   8ec33c76f7970ba91dd3865eb1d75388
#
_cell.length_a   1.000
_cell.length_b   1.000
_cell.length_c   1.000
_cell.angle_alpha   90.00
_cell.angle_beta   90.00
_cell.angle_gamma   90.00
#
_symmetry.space_group_name_H-M   'P 1'
#
loop_
_entity.id
_entity.type
_entity.pdbx_description
1 polymer ?
#
loop_
_entity_poly.entity_id
_entity_poly.type
_entity_poly.pdbx_seq_one_letter_code
_entity_poly.pdbx_strand_id
1 'polypeptide(L)'
;MIVVRMTDKEVLLQAKEEAPLDINETLNELLVKLFRSINAIEEQAIRTEEYKDMTTNDMHVIEAIGTGAARNMTSVAKALAVTTGTLTISVNSLVKKGYVDRVRSEEDRRVVLISLTVKGKKAFAHHKRFHDEMIQMVVEGLSEDEQAVLEKSLGNLLGFFQGIQNGKK
;
A
#
# COMPACT_ATOMS: atom_id res chain seq x y z
N MET A 1 -12.81 60.06 -21.19
CA MET A 1 -13.05 58.72 -20.53
C MET A 1 -11.69 58.00 -20.60
N ILE A 2 -10.95 58.03 -19.49
CA ILE A 2 -9.59 57.43 -19.42
C ILE A 2 -9.74 55.97 -19.07
N VAL A 3 -9.44 55.07 -20.02
CA VAL A 3 -9.37 53.66 -19.77
C VAL A 3 -7.99 53.37 -19.14
N VAL A 4 -7.98 53.21 -17.83
CA VAL A 4 -6.78 52.77 -17.11
C VAL A 4 -6.57 51.28 -17.48
N ARG A 5 -5.54 51.02 -18.31
CA ARG A 5 -5.06 49.65 -18.55
C ARG A 5 -4.33 49.18 -17.29
N MET A 6 -4.88 48.16 -16.63
CA MET A 6 -4.16 47.47 -15.57
C MET A 6 -2.88 46.87 -16.13
N THR A 7 -1.79 47.03 -15.40
CA THR A 7 -0.48 46.47 -15.77
C THR A 7 -0.49 44.96 -15.52
N ASP A 8 0.29 44.18 -16.30
CA ASP A 8 0.45 42.74 -16.13
C ASP A 8 0.79 42.34 -14.67
N LYS A 9 1.41 43.25 -13.93
CA LYS A 9 1.74 43.08 -12.51
C LYS A 9 0.53 43.18 -11.59
N GLU A 10 -0.46 43.99 -11.92
CA GLU A 10 -1.73 44.12 -11.17
C GLU A 10 -2.65 42.91 -11.47
N VAL A 11 -2.62 42.43 -12.71
CA VAL A 11 -3.33 41.20 -13.11
C VAL A 11 -2.72 39.96 -12.39
N LEU A 12 -1.38 39.90 -12.26
CA LEU A 12 -0.66 38.86 -11.52
C LEU A 12 -0.85 38.95 -10.00
N LEU A 13 -1.09 40.15 -9.45
CA LEU A 13 -1.40 40.33 -8.03
C LEU A 13 -2.85 39.96 -7.70
N GLN A 14 -3.80 40.20 -8.61
CA GLN A 14 -5.19 39.77 -8.46
C GLN A 14 -5.39 38.24 -8.65
N ALA A 15 -4.52 37.59 -9.42
CA ALA A 15 -4.50 36.12 -9.55
C ALA A 15 -3.97 35.40 -8.29
N LYS A 16 -3.54 36.13 -7.26
CA LYS A 16 -3.06 35.56 -5.98
C LYS A 16 -4.05 35.66 -4.81
N GLU A 17 -5.24 36.20 -5.02
CA GLU A 17 -6.38 35.97 -4.13
C GLU A 17 -7.16 34.72 -4.59
N GLU A 18 -6.48 33.60 -4.75
CA GLU A 18 -7.15 32.31 -4.75
C GLU A 18 -7.84 32.18 -3.38
N ALA A 19 -9.16 31.97 -3.40
CA ALA A 19 -9.91 31.63 -2.20
C ALA A 19 -9.13 30.58 -1.40
N PRO A 20 -9.07 30.67 -0.06
CA PRO A 20 -8.31 29.72 0.73
C PRO A 20 -8.77 28.31 0.33
N LEU A 21 -7.84 27.52 -0.24
CA LEU A 21 -8.09 26.13 -0.64
C LEU A 21 -8.77 25.44 0.54
N ASP A 22 -10.00 24.95 0.34
CA ASP A 22 -10.65 24.16 1.38
C ASP A 22 -9.76 22.94 1.63
N ILE A 23 -9.16 22.90 2.81
CA ILE A 23 -8.25 21.84 3.22
C ILE A 23 -8.90 20.46 3.04
N ASN A 24 -10.22 20.37 3.21
CA ASN A 24 -10.95 19.11 3.09
C ASN A 24 -11.01 18.65 1.63
N GLU A 25 -11.29 19.58 0.69
CA GLU A 25 -11.30 19.28 -0.74
C GLU A 25 -9.89 18.90 -1.21
N THR A 26 -8.87 19.67 -0.83
CA THR A 26 -7.47 19.41 -1.18
C THR A 26 -7.01 18.05 -0.66
N LEU A 27 -7.26 17.74 0.62
CA LEU A 27 -6.86 16.46 1.20
C LEU A 27 -7.60 15.29 0.57
N ASN A 28 -8.89 15.43 0.30
CA ASN A 28 -9.67 14.39 -0.39
C ASN A 28 -9.09 14.09 -1.78
N GLU A 29 -8.82 15.13 -2.56
CA GLU A 29 -8.24 14.98 -3.90
C GLU A 29 -6.86 14.32 -3.86
N LEU A 30 -5.97 14.78 -2.97
CA LEU A 30 -4.62 14.25 -2.80
C LEU A 30 -4.64 12.78 -2.37
N LEU A 31 -5.47 12.43 -1.37
CA LEU A 31 -5.58 11.05 -0.91
C LEU A 31 -6.09 10.13 -2.02
N VAL A 32 -7.15 10.51 -2.75
CA VAL A 32 -7.68 9.70 -3.85
C VAL A 32 -6.65 9.54 -4.97
N LYS A 33 -5.95 10.61 -5.36
CA LYS A 33 -4.89 10.57 -6.39
C LYS A 33 -3.71 9.70 -5.93
N LEU A 34 -3.27 9.88 -4.69
CA LEU A 34 -2.15 9.13 -4.11
C LEU A 34 -2.43 7.63 -4.12
N PHE A 35 -3.58 7.19 -3.61
CA PHE A 35 -3.95 5.77 -3.61
C PHE A 35 -4.02 5.18 -5.02
N ARG A 36 -4.60 5.91 -5.98
CA ARG A 36 -4.65 5.45 -7.38
C ARG A 36 -3.26 5.33 -8.00
N SER A 37 -2.39 6.31 -7.74
CA SER A 37 -1.03 6.32 -8.28
C SER A 37 -0.18 5.19 -7.69
N ILE A 38 -0.22 4.99 -6.38
CA ILE A 38 0.50 3.89 -5.71
C ILE A 38 0.05 2.55 -6.29
N ASN A 39 -1.25 2.29 -6.35
CA ASN A 39 -1.77 1.03 -6.88
C ASN A 39 -1.38 0.80 -8.34
N ALA A 40 -1.39 1.84 -9.19
CA ALA A 40 -1.00 1.72 -10.59
C ALA A 40 0.51 1.43 -10.77
N ILE A 41 1.35 2.08 -9.97
CA ILE A 41 2.81 1.87 -9.99
C ILE A 41 3.14 0.46 -9.48
N GLU A 42 2.49 0.01 -8.41
CA GLU A 42 2.64 -1.33 -7.85
C GLU A 42 2.22 -2.41 -8.86
N GLU A 43 1.06 -2.25 -9.49
CA GLU A 43 0.59 -3.17 -10.53
C GLU A 43 1.58 -3.24 -11.71
N GLN A 44 2.16 -2.12 -12.11
CA GLN A 44 3.17 -2.07 -13.17
C GLN A 44 4.47 -2.77 -12.74
N ALA A 45 4.92 -2.59 -11.48
CA ALA A 45 6.11 -3.21 -10.95
C ALA A 45 6.00 -4.75 -10.86
N ILE A 46 4.79 -5.27 -10.62
CA ILE A 46 4.51 -6.70 -10.59
C ILE A 46 4.48 -7.31 -12.00
N ARG A 47 4.01 -6.57 -13.02
CA ARG A 47 3.87 -7.05 -14.40
C ARG A 47 5.21 -7.23 -15.12
N THR A 48 6.03 -8.14 -14.63
CA THR A 48 7.27 -8.58 -15.31
C THR A 48 7.05 -9.95 -15.95
N GLU A 49 7.93 -10.36 -16.85
CA GLU A 49 7.88 -11.71 -17.45
C GLU A 49 7.96 -12.82 -16.40
N GLU A 50 8.71 -12.58 -15.31
CA GLU A 50 8.89 -13.56 -14.22
C GLU A 50 7.62 -13.71 -13.36
N TYR A 51 6.81 -12.63 -13.21
CA TYR A 51 5.63 -12.59 -12.33
C TYR A 51 4.32 -12.30 -13.06
N LYS A 52 4.26 -12.54 -14.38
CA LYS A 52 3.08 -12.28 -15.20
C LYS A 52 1.80 -13.04 -14.78
N ASP A 53 1.96 -14.10 -14.00
CA ASP A 53 0.89 -14.89 -13.41
C ASP A 53 0.43 -14.39 -12.03
N MET A 54 1.02 -13.27 -11.54
CA MET A 54 0.75 -12.70 -10.24
C MET A 54 -0.15 -11.46 -10.34
N THR A 55 -0.92 -11.26 -9.29
CA THR A 55 -1.71 -10.03 -9.05
C THR A 55 -1.15 -9.29 -7.84
N THR A 56 -1.49 -8.00 -7.68
CA THR A 56 -1.18 -7.23 -6.47
C THR A 56 -1.69 -7.94 -5.21
N ASN A 57 -2.91 -8.50 -5.25
CA ASN A 57 -3.43 -9.27 -4.13
C ASN A 57 -2.58 -10.51 -3.80
N ASP A 58 -2.05 -11.21 -4.81
CA ASP A 58 -1.15 -12.34 -4.60
C ASP A 58 0.14 -11.90 -3.89
N MET A 59 0.70 -10.75 -4.27
CA MET A 59 1.90 -10.17 -3.61
C MET A 59 1.63 -9.79 -2.17
N HIS A 60 0.50 -9.16 -1.88
CA HIS A 60 0.11 -8.83 -0.49
C HIS A 60 -0.07 -10.09 0.37
N VAL A 61 -0.60 -11.19 -0.20
CA VAL A 61 -0.68 -12.47 0.51
C VAL A 61 0.71 -13.05 0.77
N ILE A 62 1.62 -13.00 -0.21
CA ILE A 62 3.02 -13.41 -0.05
C ILE A 62 3.71 -12.60 1.04
N GLU A 63 3.52 -11.28 1.04
CA GLU A 63 4.06 -10.39 2.06
C GLU A 63 3.52 -10.72 3.46
N ALA A 64 2.23 -10.93 3.58
CA ALA A 64 1.61 -11.30 4.85
C ALA A 64 2.06 -12.68 5.36
N ILE A 65 2.40 -13.63 4.50
CA ILE A 65 3.00 -14.90 4.89
C ILE A 65 4.43 -14.67 5.42
N GLY A 66 5.22 -13.86 4.70
CA GLY A 66 6.60 -13.54 5.08
C GLY A 66 7.58 -14.70 4.86
N THR A 67 8.86 -14.44 5.08
CA THR A 67 9.96 -15.40 4.85
C THR A 67 10.36 -16.20 6.09
N GLY A 68 9.72 -15.97 7.23
CA GLY A 68 10.01 -16.62 8.51
C GLY A 68 9.40 -18.02 8.63
N ALA A 69 9.10 -18.42 9.85
CA ALA A 69 8.43 -19.68 10.15
C ALA A 69 7.04 -19.77 9.50
N ALA A 70 6.59 -20.99 9.24
CA ALA A 70 5.26 -21.24 8.71
C ALA A 70 4.17 -20.63 9.62
N ARG A 71 3.16 -20.01 9.02
CA ARG A 71 2.08 -19.30 9.71
C ARG A 71 0.77 -20.03 9.52
N ASN A 72 -0.12 -19.97 10.53
CA ASN A 72 -1.46 -20.50 10.37
C ASN A 72 -2.36 -19.55 9.55
N MET A 73 -3.35 -20.13 8.87
CA MET A 73 -4.28 -19.39 7.99
C MET A 73 -4.99 -18.23 8.70
N THR A 74 -5.39 -18.43 9.97
CA THR A 74 -6.12 -17.43 10.74
C THR A 74 -5.25 -16.18 11.02
N SER A 75 -3.97 -16.39 11.37
CA SER A 75 -3.06 -15.27 11.65
C SER A 75 -2.77 -14.44 10.40
N VAL A 76 -2.66 -15.07 9.23
CA VAL A 76 -2.45 -14.37 7.96
C VAL A 76 -3.72 -13.65 7.51
N ALA A 77 -4.90 -14.28 7.63
CA ALA A 77 -6.18 -13.64 7.33
C ALA A 77 -6.41 -12.38 8.20
N LYS A 78 -6.07 -12.47 9.50
CA LYS A 78 -6.14 -11.33 10.41
C LYS A 78 -5.19 -10.20 10.01
N ALA A 79 -3.96 -10.53 9.61
CA ALA A 79 -2.98 -9.52 9.15
C ALA A 79 -3.46 -8.77 7.90
N LEU A 80 -4.17 -9.46 7.00
CA LEU A 80 -4.74 -8.88 5.77
C LEU A 80 -6.14 -8.26 5.98
N ALA A 81 -6.69 -8.31 7.18
CA ALA A 81 -8.06 -7.87 7.48
C ALA A 81 -9.13 -8.52 6.58
N VAL A 82 -8.94 -9.80 6.21
CA VAL A 82 -9.88 -10.60 5.40
C VAL A 82 -10.41 -11.82 6.16
N THR A 83 -11.45 -12.45 5.61
CA THR A 83 -11.93 -13.73 6.16
C THR A 83 -10.98 -14.88 5.81
N THR A 84 -10.94 -15.92 6.64
CA THR A 84 -10.17 -17.15 6.34
C THR A 84 -10.65 -17.82 5.04
N GLY A 85 -11.93 -17.69 4.69
CA GLY A 85 -12.49 -18.18 3.42
C GLY A 85 -11.88 -17.44 2.22
N THR A 86 -11.82 -16.11 2.27
CA THR A 86 -11.19 -15.27 1.23
C THR A 86 -9.71 -15.62 1.08
N LEU A 87 -8.98 -15.70 2.20
CA LEU A 87 -7.58 -16.10 2.16
C LEU A 87 -7.36 -17.48 1.56
N THR A 88 -8.26 -18.44 1.85
CA THR A 88 -8.16 -19.81 1.32
C THR A 88 -8.18 -19.83 -0.20
N ILE A 89 -8.98 -18.99 -0.85
CA ILE A 89 -9.03 -18.88 -2.31
C ILE A 89 -7.67 -18.40 -2.86
N SER A 90 -7.13 -17.31 -2.31
CA SER A 90 -5.84 -16.76 -2.72
C SER A 90 -4.70 -17.75 -2.48
N VAL A 91 -4.64 -18.37 -1.31
CA VAL A 91 -3.60 -19.37 -0.98
C VAL A 91 -3.69 -20.59 -1.90
N ASN A 92 -4.88 -21.09 -2.22
CA ASN A 92 -5.04 -22.21 -3.16
C ASN A 92 -4.51 -21.84 -4.57
N SER A 93 -4.72 -20.60 -5.02
CA SER A 93 -4.15 -20.10 -6.26
C SER A 93 -2.62 -20.07 -6.20
N LEU A 94 -2.05 -19.51 -5.13
CA LEU A 94 -0.59 -19.42 -4.93
C LEU A 94 0.09 -20.77 -4.79
N VAL A 95 -0.57 -21.75 -4.18
CA VAL A 95 -0.09 -23.15 -4.13
C VAL A 95 -0.04 -23.74 -5.55
N LYS A 96 -1.09 -23.55 -6.36
CA LYS A 96 -1.11 -24.03 -7.76
C LYS A 96 -0.02 -23.35 -8.62
N LYS A 97 0.27 -22.08 -8.36
CA LYS A 97 1.33 -21.32 -9.04
C LYS A 97 2.74 -21.65 -8.50
N GLY A 98 2.84 -22.41 -7.41
CA GLY A 98 4.09 -22.86 -6.79
C GLY A 98 4.80 -21.79 -5.94
N TYR A 99 4.10 -20.77 -5.47
CA TYR A 99 4.66 -19.72 -4.58
C TYR A 99 4.52 -20.06 -3.10
N VAL A 100 3.54 -20.85 -2.72
CA VAL A 100 3.20 -21.18 -1.32
C VAL A 100 3.16 -22.68 -1.13
N ASP A 101 3.78 -23.15 -0.04
CA ASP A 101 3.60 -24.50 0.50
C ASP A 101 2.52 -24.49 1.57
N ARG A 102 1.77 -25.58 1.63
CA ARG A 102 0.68 -25.78 2.58
C ARG A 102 0.80 -27.14 3.23
N VAL A 103 0.93 -27.18 4.56
CA VAL A 103 1.05 -28.40 5.34
C VAL A 103 0.06 -28.37 6.52
N ARG A 104 -0.32 -29.56 7.01
CA ARG A 104 -1.04 -29.65 8.28
C ARG A 104 -0.02 -29.67 9.42
N SER A 105 -0.35 -28.99 10.52
CA SER A 105 0.47 -29.06 11.73
C SER A 105 0.55 -30.48 12.26
N GLU A 106 1.71 -30.89 12.72
CA GLU A 106 1.92 -32.17 13.38
C GLU A 106 1.30 -32.19 14.79
N GLU A 107 1.29 -31.04 15.46
CA GLU A 107 0.74 -30.88 16.81
C GLU A 107 -0.80 -30.90 16.83
N ASP A 108 -1.42 -30.21 15.85
CA ASP A 108 -2.89 -30.22 15.67
C ASP A 108 -3.23 -30.25 14.18
N ARG A 109 -3.68 -31.39 13.69
CA ARG A 109 -4.04 -31.63 12.28
C ARG A 109 -5.20 -30.74 11.76
N ARG A 110 -5.94 -30.05 12.65
CA ARG A 110 -6.95 -29.06 12.27
C ARG A 110 -6.31 -27.74 11.82
N VAL A 111 -5.06 -27.50 12.25
CA VAL A 111 -4.33 -26.29 11.91
C VAL A 111 -3.60 -26.50 10.58
N VAL A 112 -3.84 -25.59 9.65
CA VAL A 112 -3.14 -25.50 8.37
C VAL A 112 -2.07 -24.43 8.47
N LEU A 113 -0.84 -24.82 8.19
CA LEU A 113 0.32 -23.93 8.11
C LEU A 113 0.66 -23.66 6.66
N ILE A 114 1.04 -22.42 6.39
CA ILE A 114 1.48 -21.95 5.07
C ILE A 114 2.84 -21.28 5.20
N SER A 115 3.68 -21.48 4.18
CA SER A 115 5.01 -20.87 4.08
C SER A 115 5.35 -20.58 2.63
N LEU A 116 6.30 -19.70 2.39
CA LEU A 116 6.77 -19.40 1.04
C LEU A 116 7.73 -20.48 0.54
N THR A 117 7.53 -20.94 -0.69
CA THR A 117 8.52 -21.73 -1.43
C THR A 117 9.75 -20.88 -1.78
N VAL A 118 10.76 -21.47 -2.41
CA VAL A 118 11.89 -20.71 -2.99
C VAL A 118 11.40 -19.67 -4.00
N LYS A 119 10.44 -20.03 -4.86
CA LYS A 119 9.79 -19.12 -5.82
C LYS A 119 9.05 -18.00 -5.10
N GLY A 120 8.30 -18.34 -4.04
CA GLY A 120 7.58 -17.35 -3.23
C GLY A 120 8.51 -16.37 -2.51
N LYS A 121 9.66 -16.83 -1.99
CA LYS A 121 10.66 -15.95 -1.36
C LYS A 121 11.30 -14.99 -2.35
N LYS A 122 11.49 -15.39 -3.61
CA LYS A 122 11.96 -14.48 -4.66
C LYS A 122 10.92 -13.41 -4.97
N ALA A 123 9.64 -13.78 -5.09
CA ALA A 123 8.55 -12.84 -5.29
C ALA A 123 8.43 -11.85 -4.12
N PHE A 124 8.53 -12.33 -2.88
CA PHE A 124 8.60 -11.48 -1.68
C PHE A 124 9.75 -10.46 -1.76
N ALA A 125 10.97 -10.92 -2.09
CA ALA A 125 12.13 -10.04 -2.17
C ALA A 125 11.99 -9.00 -3.30
N HIS A 126 11.38 -9.37 -4.43
CA HIS A 126 11.09 -8.46 -5.53
C HIS A 126 10.11 -7.36 -5.08
N HIS A 127 9.00 -7.74 -4.46
CA HIS A 127 7.98 -6.80 -3.98
C HIS A 127 8.51 -5.89 -2.87
N LYS A 128 9.25 -6.45 -1.90
CA LYS A 128 9.90 -5.67 -0.86
C LYS A 128 10.85 -4.62 -1.43
N ARG A 129 11.69 -4.99 -2.41
CA ARG A 129 12.61 -4.04 -3.05
C ARG A 129 11.87 -2.91 -3.74
N PHE A 130 10.76 -3.20 -4.42
CA PHE A 130 9.91 -2.17 -5.01
C PHE A 130 9.44 -1.15 -3.95
N HIS A 131 8.96 -1.61 -2.80
CA HIS A 131 8.54 -0.71 -1.71
C HIS A 131 9.71 0.07 -1.12
N ASP A 132 10.86 -0.59 -0.91
CA ASP A 132 12.07 0.07 -0.39
C ASP A 132 12.52 1.21 -1.34
N GLU A 133 12.56 0.95 -2.66
CA GLU A 133 12.93 1.93 -3.69
C GLU A 133 11.90 3.07 -3.77
N MET A 134 10.62 2.77 -3.72
CA MET A 134 9.55 3.77 -3.72
C MET A 134 9.64 4.71 -2.50
N ILE A 135 9.83 4.15 -1.30
CA ILE A 135 9.98 4.95 -0.07
C ILE A 135 11.26 5.79 -0.13
N GLN A 136 12.37 5.22 -0.61
CA GLN A 136 13.62 5.95 -0.77
C GLN A 136 13.44 7.20 -1.65
N MET A 137 12.77 7.08 -2.81
CA MET A 137 12.48 8.21 -3.69
C MET A 137 11.62 9.29 -3.02
N VAL A 138 10.66 8.91 -2.19
CA VAL A 138 9.84 9.86 -1.43
C VAL A 138 10.69 10.61 -0.40
N VAL A 139 11.55 9.88 0.33
CA VAL A 139 12.38 10.44 1.41
C VAL A 139 13.49 11.34 0.88
N GLU A 140 14.12 11.00 -0.26
CA GLU A 140 15.19 11.81 -0.89
C GLU A 140 14.74 13.24 -1.25
N GLY A 141 13.43 13.45 -1.48
CA GLY A 141 12.88 14.78 -1.78
C GLY A 141 12.57 15.64 -0.54
N LEU A 142 12.78 15.12 0.68
CA LEU A 142 12.35 15.75 1.92
C LEU A 142 13.53 16.03 2.87
N SER A 143 13.51 17.19 3.53
CA SER A 143 14.39 17.46 4.67
C SER A 143 14.03 16.58 5.88
N GLU A 144 14.94 16.47 6.87
CA GLU A 144 14.70 15.69 8.10
C GLU A 144 13.45 16.14 8.86
N ASP A 145 13.21 17.45 8.92
CA ASP A 145 12.01 18.02 9.58
C ASP A 145 10.73 17.64 8.83
N GLU A 146 10.75 17.68 7.49
CA GLU A 146 9.61 17.28 6.66
C GLU A 146 9.34 15.76 6.76
N GLN A 147 10.38 14.94 6.83
CA GLN A 147 10.26 13.50 7.06
C GLN A 147 9.57 13.22 8.40
N ALA A 148 10.00 13.88 9.48
CA ALA A 148 9.41 13.73 10.80
C ALA A 148 7.92 14.17 10.84
N VAL A 149 7.57 15.26 10.15
CA VAL A 149 6.19 15.73 10.03
C VAL A 149 5.35 14.73 9.23
N LEU A 150 5.86 14.21 8.10
CA LEU A 150 5.19 13.24 7.26
C LEU A 150 4.93 11.93 8.03
N GLU A 151 5.94 11.38 8.70
CA GLU A 151 5.82 10.16 9.51
C GLU A 151 4.72 10.30 10.58
N LYS A 152 4.77 11.39 11.34
CA LYS A 152 3.75 11.69 12.36
C LYS A 152 2.35 11.82 11.78
N SER A 153 2.22 12.52 10.65
CA SER A 153 0.93 12.76 10.02
C SER A 153 0.32 11.48 9.46
N LEU A 154 1.13 10.66 8.77
CA LEU A 154 0.70 9.35 8.27
C LEU A 154 0.36 8.38 9.41
N GLY A 155 1.14 8.39 10.50
CA GLY A 155 0.85 7.59 11.70
C GLY A 155 -0.50 7.95 12.32
N ASN A 156 -0.82 9.24 12.45
CA ASN A 156 -2.11 9.71 12.94
C ASN A 156 -3.26 9.29 12.02
N LEU A 157 -3.06 9.43 10.71
CA LEU A 157 -4.05 9.05 9.69
C LEU A 157 -4.33 7.53 9.73
N LEU A 158 -3.29 6.72 9.83
CA LEU A 158 -3.41 5.27 9.98
C LEU A 158 -4.20 4.90 11.25
N GLY A 159 -3.88 5.52 12.39
CA GLY A 159 -4.59 5.31 13.65
C GLY A 159 -6.08 5.67 13.55
N PHE A 160 -6.41 6.75 12.86
CA PHE A 160 -7.80 7.15 12.59
C PHE A 160 -8.56 6.07 11.80
N PHE A 161 -8.01 5.59 10.69
CA PHE A 161 -8.66 4.56 9.88
C PHE A 161 -8.78 3.22 10.61
N GLN A 162 -7.76 2.82 11.38
CA GLN A 162 -7.85 1.63 12.22
C GLN A 162 -8.94 1.76 13.30
N GLY A 163 -9.11 2.96 13.86
CA GLY A 163 -10.20 3.27 14.80
C GLY A 163 -11.59 3.04 14.17
N ILE A 164 -11.80 3.50 12.94
CA ILE A 164 -13.05 3.29 12.21
C ILE A 164 -13.30 1.79 11.95
N GLN A 165 -12.29 1.05 11.48
CA GLN A 165 -12.40 -0.39 11.21
C GLN A 165 -12.74 -1.20 12.46
N ASN A 166 -12.24 -0.79 13.63
CA ASN A 166 -12.50 -1.44 14.91
C ASN A 166 -13.79 -0.97 15.61
N GLY A 167 -14.63 -0.17 14.94
CA GLY A 167 -15.91 0.32 15.48
C GLY A 167 -15.78 1.34 16.62
N LYS A 168 -14.60 1.93 16.80
CA LYS A 168 -14.38 3.04 17.73
C LYS A 168 -14.70 4.35 16.99
N LYS A 169 -15.89 4.90 17.23
CA LYS A 169 -16.23 6.28 16.88
C LYS A 169 -15.66 7.24 17.91
#